data_ad050ee34dc21b640f63df122aa0ebc3
#
_entry.id   ad050ee34dc21b640f63df122aa0ebc3
#
_cell.length_a   1.000
_cell.length_b   1.000
_cell.length_c   1.000
_cell.angle_alpha   90.00
_cell.angle_beta   90.00
_cell.angle_gamma   90.00
#
_symmetry.space_group_name_H-M   'P 1'
#
loop_
_entity.id
_entity.type
_entity.pdbx_description
1 polymer ?
#
loop_
_entity_poly.entity_id
_entity_poly.type
_entity_poly.pdbx_seq_one_letter_code
_entity_poly.pdbx_strand_id
1 'polypeptide(L)'
;MANTEWWQRGPIEGVPDVLQPVAHILLQVRESVEELVAPLTETEWNARPAGIASAAFHVRHISGVIDRLFTYARGEGLSEAQFAALRAEGEQLAVTEVAEALRRLSDQVDAAMAQLRSTPAATLGDFRPVGRAQLPSTVIGCLVHGAEHAMR
;
A
#
# COMPACT_ATOMS: atom_id res chain seq x y z
N MET A 1 23.91 -6.46 -11.24
CA MET A 1 23.74 -4.99 -11.19
C MET A 1 22.54 -4.71 -10.30
N ALA A 2 22.65 -3.78 -9.36
CA ALA A 2 21.48 -3.36 -8.60
C ALA A 2 20.41 -2.85 -9.58
N ASN A 3 19.16 -3.30 -9.43
CA ASN A 3 18.06 -2.78 -10.23
C ASN A 3 17.96 -1.27 -10.01
N THR A 4 17.83 -0.51 -11.10
CA THR A 4 17.55 0.92 -11.02
C THR A 4 16.21 1.13 -10.31
N GLU A 5 16.15 2.04 -9.36
CA GLU A 5 14.88 2.36 -8.66
C GLU A 5 13.81 2.85 -9.64
N TRP A 6 12.54 2.65 -9.30
CA TRP A 6 11.42 2.93 -10.22
C TRP A 6 11.38 4.38 -10.71
N TRP A 7 11.71 5.37 -9.87
CA TRP A 7 11.72 6.77 -10.28
C TRP A 7 12.77 7.10 -11.38
N GLN A 8 13.76 6.22 -11.57
CA GLN A 8 14.79 6.33 -12.60
C GLN A 8 14.44 5.57 -13.89
N ARG A 9 13.34 4.80 -13.89
CA ARG A 9 12.92 3.99 -15.06
C ARG A 9 12.03 4.74 -16.04
N GLY A 10 11.75 6.03 -15.77
CA GLY A 10 10.93 6.88 -16.61
C GLY A 10 9.45 6.95 -16.19
N PRO A 11 8.64 7.72 -16.91
CA PRO A 11 7.25 7.93 -16.56
C PRO A 11 6.41 6.67 -16.74
N ILE A 12 5.42 6.49 -15.87
CA ILE A 12 4.43 5.41 -15.94
C ILE A 12 3.29 5.86 -16.86
N GLU A 13 3.05 5.09 -17.91
CA GLU A 13 2.04 5.39 -18.91
C GLU A 13 0.63 5.56 -18.30
N GLY A 14 -0.06 6.60 -18.71
CA GLY A 14 -1.42 6.93 -18.30
C GLY A 14 -1.57 7.51 -16.89
N VAL A 15 -0.50 7.62 -16.11
CA VAL A 15 -0.53 8.28 -14.79
C VAL A 15 -0.27 9.79 -14.99
N PRO A 16 -1.10 10.68 -14.41
CA PRO A 16 -0.86 12.13 -14.45
C PRO A 16 0.53 12.50 -13.91
N ASP A 17 1.21 13.47 -14.50
CA ASP A 17 2.58 13.86 -14.16
C ASP A 17 2.77 14.13 -12.66
N VAL A 18 1.83 14.82 -12.05
CA VAL A 18 1.85 15.16 -10.61
C VAL A 18 1.73 13.92 -9.70
N LEU A 19 1.21 12.80 -10.21
CA LEU A 19 1.07 11.52 -9.48
C LEU A 19 2.17 10.51 -9.80
N GLN A 20 3.10 10.83 -10.72
CA GLN A 20 4.22 9.95 -11.04
C GLN A 20 5.03 9.52 -9.80
N PRO A 21 5.37 10.42 -8.85
CA PRO A 21 6.09 10.00 -7.64
C PRO A 21 5.32 8.97 -6.80
N VAL A 22 3.99 9.11 -6.70
CA VAL A 22 3.14 8.14 -5.97
C VAL A 22 3.19 6.78 -6.66
N ALA A 23 3.06 6.75 -7.98
CA ALA A 23 3.13 5.52 -8.77
C ALA A 23 4.49 4.83 -8.61
N HIS A 24 5.60 5.58 -8.71
CA HIS A 24 6.95 5.04 -8.53
C HIS A 24 7.15 4.43 -7.15
N ILE A 25 6.67 5.09 -6.08
CA ILE A 25 6.75 4.55 -4.72
C ILE A 25 5.99 3.23 -4.62
N LEU A 26 4.75 3.16 -5.11
CA LEU A 26 3.94 1.94 -5.04
C LEU A 26 4.59 0.76 -5.76
N LEU A 27 5.15 0.99 -6.94
CA LEU A 27 5.86 -0.04 -7.71
C LEU A 27 7.16 -0.47 -7.01
N GLN A 28 7.89 0.48 -6.41
CA GLN A 28 9.09 0.19 -5.63
C GLN A 28 8.77 -0.63 -4.39
N VAL A 29 7.70 -0.30 -3.68
CA VAL A 29 7.23 -1.07 -2.50
C VAL A 29 6.96 -2.52 -2.89
N ARG A 30 6.20 -2.77 -3.95
CA ARG A 30 5.92 -4.13 -4.43
C ARG A 30 7.19 -4.91 -4.70
N GLU A 31 8.08 -4.36 -5.52
CA GLU A 31 9.34 -5.00 -5.90
C GLU A 31 10.22 -5.27 -4.66
N SER A 32 10.39 -4.28 -3.79
CA SER A 32 11.21 -4.42 -2.59
C SER A 32 10.64 -5.44 -1.59
N VAL A 33 9.33 -5.45 -1.38
CA VAL A 33 8.70 -6.42 -0.48
C VAL A 33 8.87 -7.84 -1.03
N GLU A 34 8.60 -8.06 -2.31
CA GLU A 34 8.76 -9.37 -2.94
C GLU A 34 10.21 -9.89 -2.79
N GLU A 35 11.21 -9.04 -3.04
CA GLU A 35 12.63 -9.40 -2.90
C GLU A 35 13.05 -9.70 -1.46
N LEU A 36 12.60 -8.87 -0.50
CA LEU A 36 13.01 -8.97 0.90
C LEU A 36 12.36 -10.16 1.62
N VAL A 37 11.11 -10.49 1.28
CA VAL A 37 10.36 -11.49 2.04
C VAL A 37 10.33 -12.88 1.38
N ALA A 38 10.58 -12.98 0.07
CA ALA A 38 10.58 -14.26 -0.63
C ALA A 38 11.48 -15.34 0.00
N PRO A 39 12.67 -15.02 0.54
CA PRO A 39 13.55 -16.02 1.15
C PRO A 39 13.17 -16.40 2.59
N LEU A 40 12.19 -15.75 3.22
CA LEU A 40 11.86 -15.96 4.63
C LEU A 40 11.18 -17.32 4.85
N THR A 41 11.61 -18.02 5.90
CA THR A 41 10.93 -19.22 6.43
C THR A 41 9.67 -18.81 7.20
N GLU A 42 8.78 -19.78 7.47
CA GLU A 42 7.57 -19.54 8.29
C GLU A 42 7.89 -18.95 9.66
N THR A 43 8.95 -19.41 10.30
CA THR A 43 9.41 -18.88 11.58
C THR A 43 9.83 -17.42 11.46
N GLU A 44 10.57 -17.06 10.42
CA GLU A 44 11.03 -15.69 10.17
C GLU A 44 9.87 -14.77 9.79
N TRP A 45 8.88 -15.25 9.03
CA TRP A 45 7.68 -14.49 8.69
C TRP A 45 6.94 -13.97 9.93
N ASN A 46 6.86 -14.79 10.97
CA ASN A 46 6.13 -14.50 12.19
C ASN A 46 7.01 -14.00 13.34
N ALA A 47 8.33 -13.99 13.16
CA ALA A 47 9.27 -13.53 14.19
C ALA A 47 9.03 -12.05 14.55
N ARG A 48 9.15 -11.76 15.84
CA ARG A 48 9.00 -10.41 16.41
C ARG A 48 10.30 -10.01 17.13
N PRO A 49 11.37 -9.72 16.39
CA PRO A 49 12.65 -9.37 16.99
C PRO A 49 12.50 -8.12 17.88
N ALA A 50 13.02 -8.20 19.09
CA ALA A 50 12.88 -7.12 20.10
C ALA A 50 11.42 -6.65 20.35
N GLY A 51 10.42 -7.49 20.07
CA GLY A 51 9.01 -7.17 20.28
C GLY A 51 8.38 -6.28 19.21
N ILE A 52 9.11 -5.93 18.13
CA ILE A 52 8.55 -5.18 17.01
C ILE A 52 7.62 -6.07 16.14
N ALA A 53 6.89 -5.44 15.24
CA ALA A 53 5.98 -6.15 14.35
C ALA A 53 6.71 -7.13 13.42
N SER A 54 6.04 -8.22 13.04
CA SER A 54 6.59 -9.26 12.16
C SER A 54 6.53 -8.85 10.68
N ALA A 55 7.27 -9.56 9.83
CA ALA A 55 7.16 -9.42 8.36
C ALA A 55 5.71 -9.68 7.90
N ALA A 56 5.05 -10.69 8.45
CA ALA A 56 3.64 -11.00 8.17
C ALA A 56 2.71 -9.82 8.46
N PHE A 57 2.90 -9.15 9.61
CA PHE A 57 2.18 -7.93 9.92
C PHE A 57 2.43 -6.84 8.86
N HIS A 58 3.69 -6.56 8.55
CA HIS A 58 4.05 -5.48 7.64
C HIS A 58 3.47 -5.69 6.24
N VAL A 59 3.54 -6.90 5.67
CA VAL A 59 2.96 -7.19 4.34
C VAL A 59 1.46 -6.95 4.32
N ARG A 60 0.73 -7.43 5.34
CA ARG A 60 -0.72 -7.19 5.45
C ARG A 60 -1.03 -5.71 5.69
N HIS A 61 -0.25 -5.05 6.55
CA HIS A 61 -0.42 -3.64 6.88
C HIS A 61 -0.20 -2.72 5.67
N ILE A 62 0.86 -2.97 4.88
CA ILE A 62 1.14 -2.23 3.63
C ILE A 62 -0.06 -2.34 2.68
N SER A 63 -0.53 -3.56 2.42
CA SER A 63 -1.71 -3.78 1.57
C SER A 63 -2.93 -3.04 2.12
N GLY A 64 -3.20 -3.18 3.42
CA GLY A 64 -4.35 -2.55 4.08
C GLY A 64 -4.29 -1.02 4.12
N VAL A 65 -3.12 -0.45 4.31
CA VAL A 65 -2.93 1.03 4.29
C VAL A 65 -3.21 1.60 2.92
N ILE A 66 -2.66 0.98 1.86
CA ILE A 66 -2.93 1.41 0.48
C ILE A 66 -4.43 1.35 0.21
N ASP A 67 -5.08 0.22 0.51
CA ASP A 67 -6.52 0.04 0.31
C ASP A 67 -7.34 1.13 1.03
N ARG A 68 -7.11 1.33 2.32
CA ARG A 68 -7.88 2.29 3.14
C ARG A 68 -7.68 3.74 2.69
N LEU A 69 -6.44 4.15 2.45
CA LEU A 69 -6.16 5.54 2.06
C LEU A 69 -6.62 5.85 0.64
N PHE A 70 -6.54 4.90 -0.27
CA PHE A 70 -7.09 5.04 -1.61
C PHE A 70 -8.62 5.05 -1.61
N THR A 71 -9.27 4.33 -0.68
CA THR A 71 -10.72 4.44 -0.42
C THR A 71 -11.11 5.85 0.01
N TYR A 72 -10.40 6.43 0.99
CA TYR A 72 -10.64 7.82 1.40
C TYR A 72 -10.38 8.81 0.27
N ALA A 73 -9.36 8.60 -0.57
CA ALA A 73 -9.11 9.44 -1.74
C ALA A 73 -10.30 9.48 -2.71
N ARG A 74 -11.07 8.39 -2.84
CA ARG A 74 -12.32 8.35 -3.61
C ARG A 74 -13.50 9.04 -2.91
N GLY A 75 -13.34 9.45 -1.64
CA GLY A 75 -14.41 10.03 -0.84
C GLY A 75 -15.36 8.98 -0.23
N GLU A 76 -14.93 7.73 -0.15
CA GLU A 76 -15.70 6.61 0.36
C GLU A 76 -15.36 6.31 1.82
N GLY A 77 -16.32 5.77 2.57
CA GLY A 77 -16.09 5.18 3.89
C GLY A 77 -15.54 3.77 3.79
N LEU A 78 -14.87 3.30 4.85
CA LEU A 78 -14.38 1.92 4.89
C LEU A 78 -15.51 0.92 5.04
N SER A 79 -15.41 -0.20 4.34
CA SER A 79 -16.32 -1.34 4.44
C SER A 79 -16.02 -2.20 5.68
N GLU A 80 -16.99 -3.04 6.07
CA GLU A 80 -16.78 -4.05 7.11
C GLU A 80 -15.64 -5.02 6.77
N ALA A 81 -15.46 -5.36 5.50
CA ALA A 81 -14.36 -6.20 5.04
C ALA A 81 -12.99 -5.54 5.29
N GLN A 82 -12.86 -4.22 5.05
CA GLN A 82 -11.65 -3.46 5.35
C GLN A 82 -11.37 -3.37 6.85
N PHE A 83 -12.40 -3.22 7.68
CA PHE A 83 -12.26 -3.28 9.13
C PHE A 83 -11.86 -4.69 9.62
N ALA A 84 -12.40 -5.74 9.02
CA ALA A 84 -12.02 -7.12 9.34
C ALA A 84 -10.55 -7.37 8.98
N ALA A 85 -10.12 -6.94 7.79
CA ALA A 85 -8.73 -7.04 7.35
C ALA A 85 -7.77 -6.28 8.29
N LEU A 86 -8.14 -5.06 8.71
CA LEU A 86 -7.37 -4.27 9.68
C LEU A 86 -7.18 -5.02 11.02
N ARG A 87 -8.24 -5.65 11.53
CA ARG A 87 -8.14 -6.44 12.78
C ARG A 87 -7.23 -7.66 12.63
N ALA A 88 -7.19 -8.27 11.43
CA ALA A 88 -6.41 -9.46 11.14
C ALA A 88 -4.91 -9.19 10.86
N GLU A 89 -4.49 -7.93 10.70
CA GLU A 89 -3.09 -7.58 10.37
C GLU A 89 -2.08 -8.13 11.39
N GLY A 90 -2.46 -8.22 12.67
CA GLY A 90 -1.61 -8.71 13.76
C GLY A 90 -1.61 -10.22 13.98
N GLU A 91 -2.43 -10.98 13.26
CA GLU A 91 -2.50 -12.43 13.39
C GLU A 91 -1.27 -13.11 12.76
N GLN A 92 -0.93 -14.32 13.26
CA GLN A 92 0.11 -15.12 12.64
C GLN A 92 -0.31 -15.55 11.23
N LEU A 93 0.68 -15.71 10.35
CA LEU A 93 0.49 -16.14 8.97
C LEU A 93 1.05 -17.56 8.81
N ALA A 94 0.20 -18.52 8.43
CA ALA A 94 0.66 -19.85 8.08
C ALA A 94 1.47 -19.80 6.76
N VAL A 95 2.43 -20.70 6.59
CA VAL A 95 3.25 -20.75 5.37
C VAL A 95 2.41 -20.86 4.09
N THR A 96 1.28 -21.57 4.17
CA THR A 96 0.33 -21.72 3.06
C THR A 96 -0.39 -20.41 2.68
N GLU A 97 -0.39 -19.42 3.56
CA GLU A 97 -1.05 -18.11 3.36
C GLU A 97 -0.08 -17.03 2.87
N VAL A 98 1.24 -17.29 2.89
CA VAL A 98 2.26 -16.32 2.49
C VAL A 98 2.07 -15.89 1.03
N ALA A 99 1.92 -16.85 0.12
CA ALA A 99 1.71 -16.57 -1.30
C ALA A 99 0.44 -15.73 -1.54
N GLU A 100 -0.62 -16.00 -0.78
CA GLU A 100 -1.87 -15.24 -0.84
C GLU A 100 -1.68 -13.80 -0.33
N ALA A 101 -0.93 -13.60 0.76
CA ALA A 101 -0.65 -12.26 1.29
C ALA A 101 0.15 -11.41 0.29
N LEU A 102 1.16 -12.00 -0.36
CA LEU A 102 1.95 -11.33 -1.40
C LEU A 102 1.10 -11.02 -2.65
N ARG A 103 0.26 -11.97 -3.07
CA ARG A 103 -0.66 -11.74 -4.19
C ARG A 103 -1.63 -10.59 -3.88
N ARG A 104 -2.20 -10.55 -2.68
CA ARG A 104 -3.07 -9.43 -2.25
C ARG A 104 -2.37 -8.09 -2.26
N LEU A 105 -1.11 -8.04 -1.84
CA LEU A 105 -0.31 -6.82 -1.94
C LEU A 105 -0.13 -6.39 -3.40
N SER A 106 0.23 -7.32 -4.28
CA SER A 106 0.40 -7.04 -5.70
C SER A 106 -0.91 -6.56 -6.35
N ASP A 107 -2.03 -7.26 -6.11
CA ASP A 107 -3.36 -6.87 -6.59
C ASP A 107 -3.76 -5.49 -6.09
N GLN A 108 -3.42 -5.16 -4.83
CA GLN A 108 -3.71 -3.85 -4.25
C GLN A 108 -2.89 -2.73 -4.89
N VAL A 109 -1.62 -2.99 -5.20
CA VAL A 109 -0.79 -2.04 -5.97
C VAL A 109 -1.37 -1.83 -7.36
N ASP A 110 -1.80 -2.88 -8.05
CA ASP A 110 -2.42 -2.77 -9.38
C ASP A 110 -3.73 -1.96 -9.34
N ALA A 111 -4.57 -2.19 -8.33
CA ALA A 111 -5.79 -1.40 -8.11
C ALA A 111 -5.47 0.08 -7.84
N ALA A 112 -4.45 0.36 -7.02
CA ALA A 112 -3.98 1.70 -6.74
C ALA A 112 -3.45 2.39 -8.03
N MET A 113 -2.68 1.69 -8.84
CA MET A 113 -2.18 2.19 -10.13
C MET A 113 -3.32 2.52 -11.10
N ALA A 114 -4.36 1.67 -11.14
CA ALA A 114 -5.56 1.96 -11.94
C ALA A 114 -6.28 3.22 -11.45
N GLN A 115 -6.40 3.39 -10.13
CA GLN A 115 -7.00 4.60 -9.53
C GLN A 115 -6.17 5.85 -9.84
N LEU A 116 -4.83 5.81 -9.77
CA LEU A 116 -3.97 6.94 -10.14
C LEU A 116 -4.21 7.38 -11.58
N ARG A 117 -4.33 6.42 -12.52
CA ARG A 117 -4.61 6.70 -13.93
C ARG A 117 -5.97 7.38 -14.15
N SER A 118 -6.96 7.04 -13.33
CA SER A 118 -8.32 7.59 -13.43
C SER A 118 -8.55 8.84 -12.58
N THR A 119 -7.58 9.28 -11.78
CA THR A 119 -7.70 10.46 -10.90
C THR A 119 -7.40 11.73 -11.69
N PRO A 120 -8.40 12.64 -11.90
CA PRO A 120 -8.16 13.89 -12.62
C PRO A 120 -7.27 14.82 -11.78
N ALA A 121 -6.25 15.41 -12.43
CA ALA A 121 -5.36 16.36 -11.75
C ALA A 121 -6.10 17.54 -11.08
N ALA A 122 -7.20 17.98 -11.68
CA ALA A 122 -8.03 19.08 -11.16
C ALA A 122 -8.69 18.76 -9.80
N THR A 123 -8.86 17.49 -9.44
CA THR A 123 -9.53 17.07 -8.19
C THR A 123 -8.55 16.80 -7.03
N LEU A 124 -7.26 16.91 -7.26
CA LEU A 124 -6.24 16.55 -6.27
C LEU A 124 -6.31 17.38 -4.98
N GLY A 125 -6.78 18.61 -5.05
CA GLY A 125 -6.98 19.48 -3.90
C GLY A 125 -8.33 19.29 -3.17
N ASP A 126 -9.23 18.45 -3.68
CA ASP A 126 -10.54 18.25 -3.08
C ASP A 126 -10.43 17.68 -1.66
N PHE A 127 -11.23 18.22 -0.77
CA PHE A 127 -11.27 17.80 0.64
C PHE A 127 -11.67 16.33 0.78
N ARG A 128 -10.96 15.61 1.65
CA ARG A 128 -11.24 14.21 2.02
C ARG A 128 -11.11 14.03 3.52
N PRO A 129 -12.23 13.76 4.22
CA PRO A 129 -12.18 13.42 5.64
C PRO A 129 -11.65 12.00 5.84
N VAL A 130 -10.75 11.81 6.81
CA VAL A 130 -10.10 10.52 7.07
C VAL A 130 -10.51 9.98 8.44
N GLY A 131 -10.95 8.73 8.47
CA GLY A 131 -11.26 7.99 9.68
C GLY A 131 -12.53 8.49 10.39
N ARG A 132 -12.82 7.89 11.55
CA ARG A 132 -13.99 8.27 12.36
C ARG A 132 -13.94 9.70 12.88
N ALA A 133 -12.73 10.19 13.13
CA ALA A 133 -12.51 11.56 13.59
C ALA A 133 -12.64 12.61 12.48
N GLN A 134 -12.90 12.18 11.23
CA GLN A 134 -13.04 13.05 10.07
C GLN A 134 -11.86 14.03 9.94
N LEU A 135 -10.64 13.52 10.16
CA LEU A 135 -9.42 14.32 10.08
C LEU A 135 -9.28 14.93 8.68
N PRO A 136 -8.96 16.24 8.59
CA PRO A 136 -8.91 16.91 7.30
C PRO A 136 -7.74 16.43 6.44
N SER A 137 -8.01 16.05 5.19
CA SER A 137 -7.03 15.74 4.17
C SER A 137 -7.56 16.16 2.80
N THR A 138 -6.83 15.79 1.76
CA THR A 138 -7.19 16.00 0.36
C THR A 138 -7.00 14.72 -0.43
N VAL A 139 -7.47 14.68 -1.67
CA VAL A 139 -7.22 13.54 -2.57
C VAL A 139 -5.72 13.24 -2.64
N ILE A 140 -4.89 14.23 -2.99
CA ILE A 140 -3.43 14.02 -3.08
C ILE A 140 -2.84 13.68 -1.71
N GLY A 141 -3.35 14.25 -0.62
CA GLY A 141 -2.91 13.93 0.74
C GLY A 141 -3.08 12.45 1.07
N CYS A 142 -4.25 11.88 0.75
CA CYS A 142 -4.52 10.45 0.94
C CYS A 142 -3.62 9.57 0.06
N LEU A 143 -3.47 9.92 -1.22
CA LEU A 143 -2.67 9.13 -2.17
C LEU A 143 -1.18 9.13 -1.80
N VAL A 144 -0.62 10.30 -1.48
CA VAL A 144 0.79 10.44 -1.07
C VAL A 144 1.03 9.72 0.26
N HIS A 145 0.15 9.92 1.26
CA HIS A 145 0.32 9.26 2.55
C HIS A 145 0.22 7.74 2.44
N GLY A 146 -0.68 7.21 1.58
CA GLY A 146 -0.77 5.77 1.34
C GLY A 146 0.52 5.17 0.79
N ALA A 147 1.13 5.82 -0.19
CA ALA A 147 2.39 5.38 -0.76
C ALA A 147 3.58 5.56 0.21
N GLU A 148 3.69 6.73 0.84
CA GLU A 148 4.77 7.05 1.77
C GLU A 148 4.75 6.14 3.00
N HIS A 149 3.57 5.88 3.55
CA HIS A 149 3.41 4.97 4.70
C HIS A 149 3.81 3.53 4.35
N ALA A 150 3.55 3.09 3.11
CA ALA A 150 3.95 1.78 2.63
C ALA A 150 5.48 1.61 2.51
N MET A 151 6.23 2.70 2.36
CA MET A 151 7.70 2.69 2.28
C MET A 151 8.40 2.66 3.63
N ARG A 152 7.73 3.00 4.73
CA ARG A 152 8.32 3.01 6.08
C ARG A 152 8.51 1.61 6.63
#